data_f12896978dbc713be3652699735196c3
#
_entry.id   f12896978dbc713be3652699735196c3
#
_cell.length_a   1.000
_cell.length_b   1.000
_cell.length_c   1.000
_cell.angle_alpha   90.00
_cell.angle_beta   90.00
_cell.angle_gamma   90.00
#
_symmetry.space_group_name_H-M   'P 1'
#
loop_
_entity.id
_entity.type
_entity.pdbx_description
1 polymer ?
#
loop_
_entity_poly.entity_id
_entity_poly.type
_entity_poly.pdbx_seq_one_letter_code
_entity_poly.pdbx_strand_id
1 'polypeptide(L)'
;PSGMFGNYAMSAELHMMPAERHAMVAEMVEQVGLPFSVVAPFREDHPVLTKVDPFVLDSSSKAGTLDMLLNAGQMHDEIARQAWAREMPVFGSSATLSLSGSKYRLGDIDQVVRSAADISFDYGLSQYANHQGRSSTIIDFRDFSVIRVGVRFENLRQAFKDRFDVTLRT
;
A
#
# COMPACT_ATOMS: atom_id res chain seq x y z
N PRO A 1 -9.74 5.26 4.25
CA PRO A 1 -9.34 4.34 3.21
C PRO A 1 -8.38 3.30 3.77
N SER A 2 -8.60 2.07 3.43
CA SER A 2 -7.72 0.95 3.74
C SER A 2 -7.06 0.46 2.46
N GLY A 3 -5.91 -0.20 2.60
CA GLY A 3 -5.20 -0.83 1.49
C GLY A 3 -4.78 -2.23 1.88
N MET A 4 -4.66 -3.12 0.92
CA MET A 4 -4.15 -4.47 1.16
C MET A 4 -2.65 -4.40 1.43
N PHE A 5 -2.17 -5.12 2.45
CA PHE A 5 -0.74 -5.35 2.63
C PHE A 5 -0.27 -6.33 1.58
N GLY A 6 0.62 -5.89 0.71
CA GLY A 6 1.01 -6.65 -0.44
C GLY A 6 2.51 -6.80 -0.66
N ASN A 7 2.82 -7.68 -1.58
CA ASN A 7 4.12 -7.85 -2.19
C ASN A 7 3.96 -8.01 -3.70
N TYR A 8 5.07 -8.11 -4.42
CA TYR A 8 5.01 -8.25 -5.88
C TYR A 8 4.25 -9.50 -6.32
N ALA A 9 4.43 -10.65 -5.66
CA ALA A 9 3.74 -11.89 -6.03
C ALA A 9 2.21 -11.74 -5.94
N MET A 10 1.71 -11.10 -4.89
CA MET A 10 0.29 -10.80 -4.74
C MET A 10 -0.19 -9.82 -5.81
N SER A 11 0.56 -8.76 -6.09
CA SER A 11 0.22 -7.80 -7.14
C SER A 11 0.19 -8.45 -8.52
N ALA A 12 1.15 -9.32 -8.83
CA ALA A 12 1.24 -10.02 -10.10
C ALA A 12 0.04 -10.96 -10.34
N GLU A 13 -0.49 -11.56 -9.27
CA GLU A 13 -1.60 -12.50 -9.37
C GLU A 13 -2.96 -11.83 -9.28
N LEU A 14 -3.11 -10.83 -8.40
CA LEU A 14 -4.39 -10.20 -8.13
C LEU A 14 -4.71 -9.03 -9.06
N HIS A 15 -3.73 -8.18 -9.41
CA HIS A 15 -3.96 -7.06 -10.30
C HIS A 15 -4.04 -7.49 -11.77
N MET A 16 -5.00 -6.94 -12.47
CA MET A 16 -5.16 -7.12 -13.92
C MET A 16 -4.51 -5.95 -14.66
N MET A 17 -3.25 -6.13 -15.02
CA MET A 17 -2.45 -5.12 -15.72
C MET A 17 -1.74 -5.73 -16.94
N PRO A 18 -1.37 -4.93 -17.96
CA PRO A 18 -0.45 -5.38 -18.99
C PRO A 18 0.90 -5.87 -18.42
N ALA A 19 1.52 -6.84 -19.07
CA ALA A 19 2.79 -7.43 -18.62
C ALA A 19 3.88 -6.37 -18.37
N GLU A 20 3.92 -5.32 -19.20
CA GLU A 20 4.84 -4.20 -19.02
C GLU A 20 4.66 -3.49 -17.66
N ARG A 21 3.42 -3.27 -17.21
CA ARG A 21 3.14 -2.64 -15.92
C ARG A 21 3.46 -3.55 -14.75
N HIS A 22 3.25 -4.85 -14.89
CA HIS A 22 3.73 -5.82 -13.90
C HIS A 22 5.27 -5.80 -13.79
N ALA A 23 5.98 -5.72 -14.93
CA ALA A 23 7.43 -5.59 -14.93
C ALA A 23 7.90 -4.30 -14.25
N MET A 24 7.22 -3.18 -14.46
CA MET A 24 7.50 -1.92 -13.73
C MET A 24 7.35 -2.09 -12.22
N VAL A 25 6.27 -2.74 -11.76
CA VAL A 25 6.08 -3.00 -10.33
C VAL A 25 7.20 -3.87 -9.78
N ALA A 26 7.58 -4.95 -10.49
CA ALA A 26 8.69 -5.82 -10.10
C ALA A 26 9.99 -5.03 -9.93
N GLU A 27 10.36 -4.23 -10.92
CA GLU A 27 11.58 -3.44 -10.89
C GLU A 27 11.56 -2.38 -9.78
N MET A 28 10.43 -1.71 -9.55
CA MET A 28 10.27 -0.76 -8.45
C MET A 28 10.42 -1.44 -7.08
N VAL A 29 9.89 -2.65 -6.92
CA VAL A 29 10.02 -3.42 -5.68
C VAL A 29 11.45 -3.90 -5.46
N GLU A 30 12.08 -4.48 -6.48
CA GLU A 30 13.37 -5.15 -6.35
C GLU A 30 14.57 -4.19 -6.40
N GLN A 31 14.51 -3.16 -7.26
CA GLN A 31 15.66 -2.31 -7.56
C GLN A 31 15.57 -0.94 -6.88
N VAL A 32 14.38 -0.42 -6.65
CA VAL A 32 14.20 0.90 -6.03
C VAL A 32 13.91 0.79 -4.54
N GLY A 33 13.10 -0.17 -4.13
CA GLY A 33 12.86 -0.49 -2.72
C GLY A 33 12.14 0.62 -1.93
N LEU A 34 11.45 1.55 -2.58
CA LEU A 34 10.70 2.61 -1.93
C LEU A 34 9.24 2.20 -1.66
N PRO A 35 8.61 2.72 -0.60
CA PRO A 35 7.21 2.43 -0.30
C PRO A 35 6.28 3.14 -1.27
N PHE A 36 5.35 2.41 -1.86
CA PHE A 36 4.27 2.96 -2.68
C PHE A 36 3.07 2.03 -2.71
N SER A 37 1.90 2.58 -3.03
CA SER A 37 0.72 1.77 -3.29
C SER A 37 0.42 1.73 -4.79
N VAL A 38 0.06 0.55 -5.25
CA VAL A 38 -0.45 0.27 -6.59
C VAL A 38 -1.97 0.22 -6.54
N VAL A 39 -2.63 1.05 -7.35
CA VAL A 39 -4.07 0.95 -7.61
C VAL A 39 -4.25 0.47 -9.04
N ALA A 40 -4.92 -0.66 -9.20
CA ALA A 40 -5.17 -1.26 -10.53
C ALA A 40 -6.46 -2.11 -10.50
N PRO A 41 -7.07 -2.39 -11.66
CA PRO A 41 -8.12 -3.40 -11.77
C PRO A 41 -7.66 -4.73 -11.18
N PHE A 42 -8.56 -5.50 -10.58
CA PHE A 42 -8.20 -6.71 -9.87
C PHE A 42 -9.20 -7.85 -10.11
N ARG A 43 -8.79 -9.06 -9.79
CA ARG A 43 -9.60 -10.28 -9.91
C ARG A 43 -10.48 -10.44 -8.68
N GLU A 44 -11.69 -9.88 -8.72
CA GLU A 44 -12.64 -9.95 -7.59
C GLU A 44 -13.04 -11.38 -7.23
N ASP A 45 -13.04 -12.27 -8.23
CA ASP A 45 -13.36 -13.70 -8.09
C ASP A 45 -12.20 -14.57 -7.62
N HIS A 46 -11.03 -13.98 -7.33
CA HIS A 46 -9.88 -14.74 -6.87
C HIS A 46 -10.17 -15.43 -5.52
N PRO A 47 -9.86 -16.73 -5.35
CA PRO A 47 -10.20 -17.50 -4.14
C PRO A 47 -9.75 -16.88 -2.82
N VAL A 48 -8.65 -16.13 -2.83
CA VAL A 48 -8.15 -15.40 -1.64
C VAL A 48 -9.07 -14.23 -1.30
N LEU A 49 -9.59 -13.52 -2.30
CA LEU A 49 -10.42 -12.32 -2.09
C LEU A 49 -11.89 -12.67 -1.79
N THR A 50 -12.40 -13.77 -2.31
CA THR A 50 -13.78 -14.22 -2.04
C THR A 50 -14.01 -14.61 -0.59
N LYS A 51 -12.94 -14.81 0.19
CA LYS A 51 -12.99 -15.09 1.64
C LYS A 51 -12.99 -13.83 2.49
N VAL A 52 -12.72 -12.66 1.90
CA VAL A 52 -12.65 -11.37 2.61
C VAL A 52 -14.06 -10.88 2.90
N ASP A 53 -14.25 -10.30 4.08
CA ASP A 53 -15.50 -9.61 4.40
C ASP A 53 -15.80 -8.53 3.35
N PRO A 54 -16.99 -8.50 2.75
CA PRO A 54 -17.34 -7.54 1.70
C PRO A 54 -17.10 -6.09 2.11
N PHE A 55 -17.37 -5.71 3.36
CA PHE A 55 -17.12 -4.36 3.85
C PHE A 55 -15.63 -4.00 3.82
N VAL A 56 -14.76 -4.95 4.16
CA VAL A 56 -13.30 -4.74 4.13
C VAL A 56 -12.82 -4.58 2.70
N LEU A 57 -13.29 -5.43 1.79
CA LEU A 57 -12.93 -5.37 0.38
C LEU A 57 -13.42 -4.06 -0.27
N ASP A 58 -14.66 -3.66 -0.03
CA ASP A 58 -15.25 -2.41 -0.51
C ASP A 58 -14.51 -1.17 0.01
N SER A 59 -14.02 -1.23 1.26
CA SER A 59 -13.23 -0.14 1.85
C SER A 59 -11.84 0.02 1.22
N SER A 60 -11.33 -1.05 0.61
CA SER A 60 -9.98 -1.12 -0.01
C SER A 60 -10.03 -1.08 -1.53
N SER A 61 -11.22 -1.08 -2.11
CA SER A 61 -11.47 -1.04 -3.54
C SER A 61 -12.31 0.17 -3.92
N LYS A 62 -12.16 0.64 -5.15
CA LYS A 62 -12.98 1.72 -5.70
C LYS A 62 -13.07 1.59 -7.22
N ALA A 63 -14.27 1.61 -7.75
CA ALA A 63 -14.50 1.56 -9.19
C ALA A 63 -13.76 0.39 -9.88
N GLY A 64 -13.82 -0.81 -9.28
CA GLY A 64 -13.19 -2.02 -9.80
C GLY A 64 -11.65 -2.05 -9.67
N THR A 65 -11.07 -1.19 -8.83
CA THR A 65 -9.63 -1.21 -8.53
C THR A 65 -9.36 -1.54 -7.08
N LEU A 66 -8.24 -2.20 -6.79
CA LEU A 66 -7.73 -2.51 -5.45
C LEU A 66 -6.47 -1.71 -5.18
N ASP A 67 -6.39 -1.12 -3.96
CA ASP A 67 -5.18 -0.48 -3.42
C ASP A 67 -4.32 -1.54 -2.72
N MET A 68 -3.07 -1.67 -3.13
CA MET A 68 -2.10 -2.59 -2.53
C MET A 68 -0.80 -1.85 -2.19
N LEU A 69 -0.48 -1.80 -0.89
CA LEU A 69 0.75 -1.19 -0.37
C LEU A 69 1.93 -2.17 -0.52
N LEU A 70 3.03 -1.69 -1.06
CA LEU A 70 4.28 -2.44 -1.31
C LEU A 70 5.47 -1.74 -0.65
N ASN A 71 6.47 -2.52 -0.24
CA ASN A 71 7.76 -2.04 0.30
C ASN A 71 7.63 -1.08 1.51
N ALA A 72 6.67 -1.28 2.37
CA ALA A 72 6.49 -0.40 3.53
C ALA A 72 7.40 -0.77 4.73
N GLY A 73 8.39 -1.61 4.51
CA GLY A 73 9.41 -2.01 5.48
C GLY A 73 9.34 -3.48 5.85
N GLN A 74 10.38 -3.97 6.51
CA GLN A 74 10.58 -5.40 6.77
C GLN A 74 9.39 -6.07 7.47
N MET A 75 8.80 -5.41 8.46
CA MET A 75 7.62 -5.96 9.16
C MET A 75 6.42 -6.09 8.24
N HIS A 76 6.16 -5.05 7.43
CA HIS A 76 5.08 -5.06 6.44
C HIS A 76 5.30 -6.19 5.42
N ASP A 77 6.51 -6.29 4.88
CA ASP A 77 6.85 -7.26 3.85
C ASP A 77 6.74 -8.69 4.37
N GLU A 78 7.14 -8.93 5.62
CA GLU A 78 6.99 -10.24 6.27
C GLU A 78 5.52 -10.58 6.55
N ILE A 79 4.70 -9.62 7.00
CA ILE A 79 3.26 -9.81 7.16
C ILE A 79 2.62 -10.16 5.81
N ALA A 80 2.94 -9.44 4.76
CA ALA A 80 2.42 -9.71 3.41
C ALA A 80 2.82 -11.11 2.93
N ARG A 81 4.10 -11.49 3.11
CA ARG A 81 4.60 -12.81 2.74
C ARG A 81 3.88 -13.94 3.49
N GLN A 82 3.70 -13.81 4.80
CA GLN A 82 3.01 -14.80 5.63
C GLN A 82 1.52 -14.89 5.29
N ALA A 83 0.88 -13.74 5.06
CA ALA A 83 -0.52 -13.66 4.67
C ALA A 83 -0.75 -14.39 3.34
N TRP A 84 0.11 -14.15 2.35
CA TRP A 84 0.04 -14.81 1.05
C TRP A 84 0.22 -16.32 1.15
N ALA A 85 1.24 -16.76 1.88
CA ALA A 85 1.52 -18.20 2.08
C ALA A 85 0.37 -18.95 2.78
N ARG A 86 -0.50 -18.23 3.50
CA ARG A 86 -1.67 -18.80 4.20
C ARG A 86 -3.00 -18.52 3.51
N GLU A 87 -2.97 -17.85 2.37
CA GLU A 87 -4.18 -17.39 1.67
C GLU A 87 -5.11 -16.56 2.58
N MET A 88 -4.53 -15.76 3.45
CA MET A 88 -5.23 -14.89 4.40
C MET A 88 -4.81 -13.44 4.18
N PRO A 89 -5.48 -12.71 3.28
CA PRO A 89 -5.08 -11.33 2.98
C PRO A 89 -5.26 -10.44 4.21
N VAL A 90 -4.31 -9.52 4.41
CA VAL A 90 -4.31 -8.55 5.50
C VAL A 90 -4.55 -7.15 4.91
N PHE A 91 -5.47 -6.44 5.52
CA PHE A 91 -5.80 -5.06 5.14
C PHE A 91 -5.39 -4.11 6.26
N GLY A 92 -4.80 -2.99 5.89
CA GLY A 92 -4.37 -1.94 6.80
C GLY A 92 -5.21 -0.68 6.65
N SER A 93 -5.50 -0.04 7.76
CA SER A 93 -6.09 1.30 7.80
C SER A 93 -5.21 2.23 8.63
N SER A 94 -5.30 3.53 8.39
CA SER A 94 -4.59 4.49 9.24
C SER A 94 -5.08 4.41 10.68
N ALA A 95 -4.16 4.28 11.63
CA ALA A 95 -4.46 4.32 13.06
C ALA A 95 -4.68 5.77 13.53
N THR A 96 -5.61 6.49 12.90
CA THR A 96 -5.89 7.90 13.18
C THR A 96 -7.39 8.16 13.18
N LEU A 97 -7.84 9.05 14.05
CA LEU A 97 -9.15 9.66 13.92
C LEU A 97 -9.15 10.53 12.65
N SER A 98 -10.31 10.64 12.00
CA SER A 98 -10.45 11.38 10.74
C SER A 98 -9.80 12.76 10.81
N LEU A 99 -9.01 13.11 9.79
CA LEU A 99 -8.34 14.40 9.60
C LEU A 99 -7.19 14.74 10.57
N SER A 100 -6.75 13.82 11.44
CA SER A 100 -5.67 14.09 12.40
C SER A 100 -4.24 13.91 11.83
N GLY A 101 -4.11 13.59 10.53
CA GLY A 101 -2.82 13.36 9.88
C GLY A 101 -2.15 12.04 10.28
N SER A 102 -1.04 11.70 9.60
CA SER A 102 -0.29 10.47 9.91
C SER A 102 0.41 10.55 11.25
N LYS A 103 0.39 9.46 12.01
CA LYS A 103 1.13 9.28 13.26
C LYS A 103 2.32 8.36 13.02
N TYR A 104 3.45 8.65 13.68
CA TYR A 104 4.71 7.94 13.44
C TYR A 104 5.26 7.24 14.67
N ARG A 105 4.58 7.36 15.82
CA ARG A 105 4.85 6.64 17.07
C ARG A 105 3.55 6.07 17.62
N LEU A 106 3.62 4.93 18.27
CA LEU A 106 2.44 4.35 18.93
C LEU A 106 1.87 5.31 20.00
N GLY A 107 2.73 6.03 20.73
CA GLY A 107 2.31 6.99 21.73
C GLY A 107 1.52 8.19 21.21
N ASP A 108 1.67 8.53 19.93
CA ASP A 108 0.99 9.66 19.28
C ASP A 108 -0.40 9.29 18.76
N ILE A 109 -0.76 8.00 18.79
CA ILE A 109 -2.07 7.50 18.37
C ILE A 109 -3.07 7.72 19.49
N ASP A 110 -4.25 8.22 19.14
CA ASP A 110 -5.34 8.42 20.11
C ASP A 110 -5.63 7.15 20.91
N GLN A 111 -5.85 7.32 22.21
CA GLN A 111 -6.10 6.20 23.11
C GLN A 111 -7.30 5.35 22.67
N VAL A 112 -8.35 5.95 22.14
CA VAL A 112 -9.53 5.25 21.62
C VAL A 112 -9.15 4.27 20.52
N VAL A 113 -8.28 4.70 19.58
CA VAL A 113 -7.79 3.85 18.49
C VAL A 113 -6.90 2.73 19.03
N ARG A 114 -5.98 3.07 19.96
CA ARG A 114 -5.09 2.07 20.57
C ARG A 114 -5.87 1.00 21.36
N SER A 115 -6.92 1.43 22.08
CA SER A 115 -7.73 0.52 22.90
C SER A 115 -8.65 -0.38 22.07
N ALA A 116 -8.85 -0.09 20.78
CA ALA A 116 -9.63 -0.93 19.88
C ALA A 116 -8.79 -2.06 19.26
N ALA A 117 -7.47 -2.05 19.45
CA ALA A 117 -6.58 -3.07 18.93
C ALA A 117 -6.41 -4.23 19.92
N ASP A 118 -6.54 -5.45 19.45
CA ASP A 118 -6.28 -6.65 20.26
C ASP A 118 -4.79 -6.80 20.58
N ILE A 119 -3.92 -6.37 19.65
CA ILE A 119 -2.45 -6.44 19.79
C ILE A 119 -1.85 -5.13 19.28
N SER A 120 -0.86 -4.61 20.00
CA SER A 120 -0.08 -3.44 19.60
C SER A 120 1.41 -3.76 19.62
N PHE A 121 2.12 -3.30 18.59
CA PHE A 121 3.58 -3.40 18.52
C PHE A 121 4.17 -2.00 18.46
N ASP A 122 5.17 -1.72 19.31
CA ASP A 122 5.89 -0.46 19.31
C ASP A 122 7.37 -0.68 19.00
N TYR A 123 7.78 -0.25 17.82
CA TYR A 123 9.18 -0.22 17.39
C TYR A 123 9.75 1.20 17.39
N GLY A 124 9.12 2.12 18.10
CA GLY A 124 9.53 3.51 18.19
C GLY A 124 9.10 4.36 17.01
N LEU A 125 9.98 5.25 16.56
CA LEU A 125 9.69 6.16 15.46
C LEU A 125 9.67 5.41 14.11
N SER A 126 8.60 5.59 13.36
CA SER A 126 8.54 5.06 11.99
C SER A 126 9.69 5.59 11.13
N GLN A 127 10.33 4.71 10.35
CA GLN A 127 11.41 5.08 9.42
C GLN A 127 10.95 6.09 8.34
N TYR A 128 9.66 6.19 8.10
CA TYR A 128 9.07 7.13 7.14
C TYR A 128 8.47 8.37 7.80
N ALA A 129 8.79 8.63 9.07
CA ALA A 129 8.38 9.87 9.73
C ALA A 129 8.87 11.09 8.94
N ASN A 130 7.97 12.05 8.74
CA ASN A 130 8.27 13.26 7.98
C ASN A 130 7.46 14.45 8.50
N HIS A 131 8.00 15.66 8.32
CA HIS A 131 7.40 16.90 8.81
C HIS A 131 6.09 17.28 8.11
N GLN A 132 5.85 16.72 6.93
CA GLN A 132 4.65 17.02 6.14
C GLN A 132 3.45 16.17 6.54
N GLY A 133 3.59 15.24 7.50
CA GLY A 133 2.50 14.34 7.90
C GLY A 133 2.06 13.38 6.79
N ARG A 134 2.95 13.07 5.83
CA ARG A 134 2.63 12.25 4.66
C ARG A 134 2.67 10.75 4.99
N SER A 135 1.73 10.01 4.46
CA SER A 135 1.72 8.54 4.39
C SER A 135 2.33 8.06 3.06
N SER A 136 2.11 6.81 2.65
CA SER A 136 2.61 6.28 1.38
C SER A 136 2.06 7.01 0.16
N THR A 137 2.85 7.10 -0.91
CA THR A 137 2.38 7.56 -2.22
C THR A 137 1.46 6.51 -2.83
N ILE A 138 0.33 6.94 -3.42
CA ILE A 138 -0.62 6.06 -4.10
C ILE A 138 -0.64 6.42 -5.58
N ILE A 139 -0.39 5.43 -6.44
CA ILE A 139 -0.29 5.59 -7.90
C ILE A 139 -1.33 4.70 -8.57
N ASP A 140 -2.12 5.28 -9.45
CA ASP A 140 -3.03 4.54 -10.32
C ASP A 140 -2.27 4.02 -11.53
N PHE A 141 -2.12 2.72 -11.61
CA PHE A 141 -1.40 2.06 -12.70
C PHE A 141 -2.21 1.93 -13.99
N ARG A 142 -3.45 2.43 -14.02
CA ARG A 142 -4.20 2.52 -15.28
C ARG A 142 -3.70 3.67 -16.16
N ASP A 143 -3.18 4.73 -15.54
CA ASP A 143 -2.80 5.95 -16.27
C ASP A 143 -1.64 6.72 -15.64
N PHE A 144 -1.04 6.20 -14.56
CA PHE A 144 0.04 6.82 -13.79
C PHE A 144 -0.33 8.15 -13.12
N SER A 145 -1.62 8.36 -12.84
CA SER A 145 -2.05 9.47 -11.99
C SER A 145 -1.72 9.19 -10.52
N VAL A 146 -1.36 10.25 -9.80
CA VAL A 146 -1.02 10.18 -8.38
C VAL A 146 -2.25 10.51 -7.56
N ILE A 147 -2.86 9.49 -6.97
CA ILE A 147 -4.05 9.63 -6.12
C ILE A 147 -3.68 10.35 -4.81
N ARG A 148 -2.47 10.07 -4.30
CA ARG A 148 -1.94 10.73 -3.10
C ARG A 148 -0.43 10.92 -3.22
N VAL A 149 0.00 12.18 -3.08
CA VAL A 149 1.43 12.52 -2.92
C VAL A 149 1.85 12.16 -1.49
N GLY A 150 2.67 11.15 -1.36
CA GLY A 150 3.12 10.63 -0.08
C GLY A 150 4.61 10.81 0.17
N VAL A 151 5.10 10.05 1.14
CA VAL A 151 6.54 9.99 1.47
C VAL A 151 7.34 9.49 0.27
N ARG A 152 8.54 10.05 0.09
CA ARG A 152 9.46 9.69 -1.01
C ARG A 152 8.90 9.91 -2.42
N PHE A 153 7.87 10.73 -2.58
CA PHE A 153 7.24 10.98 -3.88
C PHE A 153 8.24 11.45 -4.94
N GLU A 154 9.12 12.40 -4.62
CA GLU A 154 10.10 12.90 -5.60
C GLU A 154 11.08 11.82 -6.07
N ASN A 155 11.49 10.94 -5.16
CA ASN A 155 12.34 9.79 -5.52
C ASN A 155 11.60 8.79 -6.41
N LEU A 156 10.32 8.51 -6.12
CA LEU A 156 9.47 7.67 -6.95
C LEU A 156 9.28 8.28 -8.34
N ARG A 157 8.95 9.57 -8.40
CA ARG A 157 8.77 10.31 -9.66
C ARG A 157 10.01 10.24 -10.53
N GLN A 158 11.18 10.46 -9.93
CA GLN A 158 12.45 10.37 -10.65
C GLN A 158 12.72 8.94 -11.13
N ALA A 159 12.52 7.93 -10.28
CA ALA A 159 12.71 6.53 -10.65
C ALA A 159 11.80 6.10 -11.82
N PHE A 160 10.52 6.51 -11.81
CA PHE A 160 9.61 6.23 -12.92
C PHE A 160 10.06 6.91 -14.21
N LYS A 161 10.54 8.16 -14.13
CA LYS A 161 11.04 8.88 -15.30
C LYS A 161 12.31 8.25 -15.88
N ASP A 162 13.29 7.94 -15.01
CA ASP A 162 14.61 7.46 -15.47
C ASP A 162 14.57 6.03 -16.00
N ARG A 163 13.74 5.17 -15.40
CA ARG A 163 13.70 3.75 -15.72
C ARG A 163 12.72 3.40 -16.82
N PHE A 164 11.59 4.12 -16.89
CA PHE A 164 10.48 3.76 -17.76
C PHE A 164 10.06 4.88 -18.71
N ASP A 165 10.69 6.06 -18.62
CA ASP A 165 10.24 7.28 -19.30
C ASP A 165 8.78 7.66 -18.99
N VAL A 166 8.30 7.27 -17.81
CA VAL A 166 6.93 7.55 -17.34
C VAL A 166 6.94 8.79 -16.46
N THR A 167 6.03 9.74 -16.77
CA THR A 167 5.77 10.91 -15.93
C THR A 167 4.56 10.65 -15.04
N LEU A 168 4.77 10.61 -13.70
CA LEU A 168 3.68 10.56 -12.75
C LEU A 168 2.92 11.89 -12.74
N ARG A 169 1.59 11.83 -12.91
CA ARG A 169 0.71 13.01 -13.02
C ARG A 169 0.04 13.30 -11.69
N THR A 170 0.27 14.46 -11.12
CA THR A 170 -0.34 14.98 -9.87
C THR A 170 -1.52 15.87 -10.18
#